data_57b0174c9cbd26c397020e221c830fdf
#
_entry.id   57b0174c9cbd26c397020e221c830fdf
#
_cell.length_a   1.000
_cell.length_b   1.000
_cell.length_c   1.000
_cell.angle_alpha   90.00
_cell.angle_beta   90.00
_cell.angle_gamma   90.00
#
_symmetry.space_group_name_H-M   'P 1'
#
loop_
_entity.id
_entity.type
_entity.pdbx_description
1 polymer ?
#
loop_
_entity_poly.entity_id
_entity_poly.type
_entity_poly.pdbx_seq_one_letter_code
_entity_poly.pdbx_strand_id
1 'polypeptide(L)'
;MLEDEMMKMVAREDGDEDGFRLWQSLSRQTELTAQLCSVMKDVKNVRGSAQKKVEKLRQLLSGVFSELTNFDEPIRSPLAPKILLTGVVPQESSIFKSALTPLRLTFKTTSGGASKIIYKKGDDLRQDQLVIQMVSLMDRLLKLENMDLHLTPYRVLATGQDEGMVEFIPSSSLAQILSDHRSITSYLQKFHPDEDGPFGITAQCLETFIKSCAGYSVITYIMGVGDRHLDNLLLRDDGCLFHVDFAFILGRDPKPFPPPMKLCKEMVVAMGGTER
;
A
#
# COMPACT_ATOMS: atom_id res chain seq x y z
N MET A 1 4.80 0.77 -29.02
CA MET A 1 3.39 0.46 -29.36
C MET A 1 2.41 1.43 -28.70
N LEU A 2 2.31 1.53 -27.35
CA LEU A 2 1.43 2.52 -26.71
C LEU A 2 1.93 3.96 -26.94
N GLU A 3 3.23 4.17 -26.82
CA GLU A 3 3.90 5.44 -27.06
C GLU A 3 3.73 5.92 -28.52
N ASP A 4 3.86 4.99 -29.49
CA ASP A 4 3.66 5.29 -30.91
C ASP A 4 2.20 5.62 -31.25
N GLU A 5 1.24 4.96 -30.59
CA GLU A 5 -0.17 5.27 -30.75
C GLU A 5 -0.52 6.62 -30.11
N MET A 6 0.02 6.92 -28.95
CA MET A 6 -0.15 8.22 -28.29
C MET A 6 0.50 9.33 -29.11
N MET A 7 1.70 9.12 -29.67
CA MET A 7 2.34 10.07 -30.58
C MET A 7 1.52 10.29 -31.85
N LYS A 8 0.85 9.25 -32.39
CA LYS A 8 -0.07 9.39 -33.52
C LYS A 8 -1.33 10.18 -33.16
N MET A 9 -1.81 10.09 -31.91
CA MET A 9 -2.95 10.91 -31.44
C MET A 9 -2.56 12.38 -31.31
N VAL A 10 -1.33 12.66 -30.86
CA VAL A 10 -0.77 14.02 -30.74
C VAL A 10 -0.45 14.65 -32.12
N ALA A 11 -0.06 13.83 -33.11
CA ALA A 11 0.32 14.27 -34.46
C ALA A 11 -0.86 14.47 -35.41
N ARG A 12 -2.12 14.32 -34.98
CA ARG A 12 -3.27 14.67 -35.81
C ARG A 12 -3.34 16.18 -35.99
N GLU A 13 -3.45 16.61 -37.24
CA GLU A 13 -3.38 18.00 -37.71
C GLU A 13 -4.46 18.92 -37.08
N ASP A 14 -5.45 18.39 -36.39
CA ASP A 14 -6.55 19.13 -35.76
C ASP A 14 -6.26 19.67 -34.34
N GLY A 15 -4.98 19.64 -33.91
CA GLY A 15 -4.52 20.33 -32.69
C GLY A 15 -5.27 19.90 -31.43
N ASP A 16 -5.32 18.59 -31.13
CA ASP A 16 -5.92 18.06 -29.89
C ASP A 16 -5.03 18.45 -28.68
N GLU A 17 -5.25 19.66 -28.14
CA GLU A 17 -4.56 20.14 -26.94
C GLU A 17 -4.72 19.19 -25.75
N ASP A 18 -5.83 18.48 -25.64
CA ASP A 18 -6.11 17.54 -24.55
C ASP A 18 -5.27 16.28 -24.71
N GLY A 19 -5.10 15.77 -25.92
CA GLY A 19 -4.21 14.66 -26.25
C GLY A 19 -2.75 14.98 -25.94
N PHE A 20 -2.28 16.17 -26.31
CA PHE A 20 -0.93 16.62 -25.99
C PHE A 20 -0.68 16.77 -24.47
N ARG A 21 -1.61 17.39 -23.75
CA ARG A 21 -1.54 17.52 -22.28
C ARG A 21 -1.52 16.16 -21.59
N LEU A 22 -2.33 15.20 -22.07
CA LEU A 22 -2.33 13.83 -21.54
C LEU A 22 -0.99 13.15 -21.75
N TRP A 23 -0.45 13.19 -22.98
CA TRP A 23 0.86 12.64 -23.31
C TRP A 23 1.96 13.25 -22.43
N GLN A 24 2.01 14.56 -22.31
CA GLN A 24 2.98 15.27 -21.46
C GLN A 24 2.87 14.81 -20.00
N SER A 25 1.64 14.68 -19.49
CA SER A 25 1.39 14.19 -18.13
C SER A 25 1.90 12.76 -17.93
N LEU A 26 1.68 11.86 -18.88
CA LEU A 26 2.14 10.47 -18.81
C LEU A 26 3.66 10.36 -18.97
N SER A 27 4.26 11.15 -19.84
CA SER A 27 5.72 11.20 -20.01
C SER A 27 6.41 11.60 -18.71
N ARG A 28 5.91 12.62 -18.02
CA ARG A 28 6.45 13.05 -16.73
C ARG A 28 6.29 11.99 -15.63
N GLN A 29 5.20 11.24 -15.62
CA GLN A 29 5.00 10.11 -14.68
C GLN A 29 6.00 8.97 -14.97
N THR A 30 6.26 8.69 -16.23
CA THR A 30 7.25 7.68 -16.67
C THR A 30 8.66 8.09 -16.28
N GLU A 31 9.01 9.36 -16.46
CA GLU A 31 10.29 9.93 -16.05
C GLU A 31 10.49 9.85 -14.53
N LEU A 32 9.47 10.24 -13.75
CA LEU A 32 9.48 10.08 -12.29
C LEU A 32 9.75 8.62 -11.89
N THR A 33 9.08 7.67 -12.54
CA THR A 33 9.26 6.23 -12.26
C THR A 33 10.69 5.78 -12.58
N ALA A 34 11.27 6.23 -13.69
CA ALA A 34 12.65 5.92 -14.07
C ALA A 34 13.67 6.48 -13.07
N GLN A 35 13.45 7.70 -12.58
CA GLN A 35 14.29 8.32 -11.55
C GLN A 35 14.20 7.56 -10.22
N LEU A 36 13.00 7.16 -9.80
CA LEU A 36 12.82 6.34 -8.59
C LEU A 36 13.49 4.96 -8.71
N CYS A 37 13.46 4.35 -9.91
CA CYS A 37 14.18 3.11 -10.21
C CYS A 37 15.69 3.30 -10.02
N SER A 38 16.25 4.41 -10.48
CA SER A 38 17.68 4.73 -10.35
C SER A 38 18.06 4.95 -8.87
N VAL A 39 17.28 5.74 -8.13
CA VAL A 39 17.46 5.94 -6.67
C VAL A 39 17.45 4.60 -5.95
N MET A 40 16.50 3.72 -6.27
CA MET A 40 16.38 2.42 -5.60
C MET A 40 17.56 1.51 -5.89
N LYS A 41 18.08 1.47 -7.13
CA LYS A 41 19.29 0.71 -7.49
C LYS A 41 20.47 1.16 -6.65
N ASP A 42 20.67 2.46 -6.51
CA ASP A 42 21.79 3.02 -5.72
C ASP A 42 21.66 2.69 -4.23
N VAL A 43 20.44 2.80 -3.66
CA VAL A 43 20.18 2.43 -2.27
C VAL A 43 20.38 0.93 -2.03
N LYS A 44 19.93 0.07 -2.96
CA LYS A 44 20.04 -1.39 -2.85
C LYS A 44 21.51 -1.85 -2.85
N ASN A 45 22.36 -1.18 -3.62
CA ASN A 45 23.81 -1.47 -3.72
C ASN A 45 24.61 -1.10 -2.46
N VAL A 46 24.05 -0.33 -1.53
CA VAL A 46 24.73 0.02 -0.27
C VAL A 46 24.84 -1.21 0.61
N ARG A 47 26.07 -1.56 0.96
CA ARG A 47 26.39 -2.62 1.94
C ARG A 47 26.27 -2.08 3.35
N GLY A 48 25.58 -2.81 4.23
CA GLY A 48 25.50 -2.48 5.65
C GLY A 48 24.07 -2.46 6.21
N SER A 49 23.89 -1.75 7.32
CA SER A 49 22.63 -1.71 8.05
C SER A 49 21.52 -0.95 7.28
N ALA A 50 20.26 -1.21 7.66
CA ALA A 50 19.11 -0.45 7.15
C ALA A 50 19.29 1.06 7.37
N GLN A 51 19.88 1.47 8.49
CA GLN A 51 20.15 2.87 8.79
C GLN A 51 21.05 3.52 7.72
N LYS A 52 22.15 2.86 7.32
CA LYS A 52 23.03 3.36 6.25
C LYS A 52 22.31 3.49 4.92
N LYS A 53 21.39 2.57 4.61
CA LYS A 53 20.58 2.66 3.38
C LYS A 53 19.59 3.83 3.43
N VAL A 54 18.99 4.12 4.60
CA VAL A 54 18.12 5.30 4.79
C VAL A 54 18.93 6.60 4.64
N GLU A 55 20.10 6.68 5.23
CA GLU A 55 20.99 7.84 5.09
C GLU A 55 21.38 8.06 3.63
N LYS A 56 21.73 6.98 2.91
CA LYS A 56 22.04 7.04 1.48
C LYS A 56 20.84 7.50 0.66
N LEU A 57 19.63 7.00 0.94
CA LEU A 57 18.40 7.44 0.28
C LEU A 57 18.21 8.96 0.43
N ARG A 58 18.31 9.47 1.66
CA ARG A 58 18.17 10.90 1.95
C ARG A 58 19.25 11.73 1.28
N GLN A 59 20.50 11.24 1.28
CA GLN A 59 21.62 11.89 0.60
C GLN A 59 21.39 11.97 -0.92
N LEU A 60 20.93 10.90 -1.55
CA LEU A 60 20.62 10.88 -2.99
C LEU A 60 19.52 11.86 -3.34
N LEU A 61 18.41 11.86 -2.59
CA LEU A 61 17.29 12.77 -2.79
C LEU A 61 17.67 14.24 -2.55
N SER A 62 18.60 14.54 -1.62
CA SER A 62 19.04 15.92 -1.36
C SER A 62 20.22 16.35 -2.24
N GLY A 63 20.79 15.46 -3.04
CA GLY A 63 21.99 15.70 -3.87
C GLY A 63 21.74 15.40 -5.34
N VAL A 64 22.14 14.22 -5.81
CA VAL A 64 22.10 13.83 -7.23
C VAL A 64 20.69 13.89 -7.83
N PHE A 65 19.67 13.59 -7.04
CA PHE A 65 18.26 13.61 -7.45
C PHE A 65 17.48 14.73 -6.74
N SER A 66 18.13 15.89 -6.52
CA SER A 66 17.51 17.01 -5.81
C SER A 66 16.30 17.61 -6.53
N GLU A 67 16.22 17.45 -7.86
CA GLU A 67 15.06 17.82 -8.65
C GLU A 67 13.77 17.08 -8.22
N LEU A 68 13.91 15.87 -7.63
CA LEU A 68 12.77 15.14 -7.06
C LEU A 68 12.19 15.81 -5.82
N THR A 69 12.92 16.69 -5.15
CA THR A 69 12.44 17.35 -3.90
C THR A 69 11.51 18.53 -4.16
N ASN A 70 11.57 19.08 -5.36
CA ASN A 70 10.70 20.16 -5.77
C ASN A 70 10.53 20.14 -7.29
N PHE A 71 9.35 19.75 -7.75
CA PHE A 71 9.04 19.71 -9.18
C PHE A 71 8.74 21.12 -9.69
N ASP A 72 9.27 21.49 -10.86
CA ASP A 72 9.00 22.78 -11.52
C ASP A 72 7.50 22.97 -11.76
N GLU A 73 6.83 21.87 -12.15
CA GLU A 73 5.38 21.80 -12.23
C GLU A 73 4.86 20.55 -11.51
N PRO A 74 3.68 20.61 -10.88
CA PRO A 74 3.09 19.44 -10.22
C PRO A 74 2.92 18.26 -11.17
N ILE A 75 3.22 17.04 -10.67
CA ILE A 75 3.06 15.78 -11.41
C ILE A 75 1.83 15.05 -10.89
N ARG A 76 0.97 14.56 -11.77
CA ARG A 76 -0.13 13.67 -11.36
C ARG A 76 0.45 12.39 -10.75
N SER A 77 -0.02 12.04 -9.55
CA SER A 77 0.41 10.79 -8.92
C SER A 77 0.05 9.59 -9.80
N PRO A 78 1.00 8.69 -10.13
CA PRO A 78 0.69 7.49 -10.91
C PRO A 78 -0.35 6.59 -10.24
N LEU A 79 -0.35 6.50 -8.89
CA LEU A 79 -1.32 5.72 -8.11
C LEU A 79 -2.68 6.41 -7.98
N ALA A 80 -2.73 7.73 -8.01
CA ALA A 80 -3.94 8.52 -7.79
C ALA A 80 -3.92 9.80 -8.63
N PRO A 81 -4.32 9.75 -9.91
CA PRO A 81 -4.18 10.88 -10.85
C PRO A 81 -4.89 12.18 -10.45
N LYS A 82 -5.81 12.11 -9.47
CA LYS A 82 -6.44 13.31 -8.86
C LYS A 82 -5.51 14.05 -7.90
N ILE A 83 -4.45 13.40 -7.41
CA ILE A 83 -3.46 13.98 -6.49
C ILE A 83 -2.32 14.54 -7.33
N LEU A 84 -2.00 15.81 -7.13
CA LEU A 84 -0.87 16.49 -7.75
C LEU A 84 0.29 16.54 -6.76
N LEU A 85 1.40 15.91 -7.14
CA LEU A 85 2.64 15.84 -6.37
C LEU A 85 3.52 17.04 -6.72
N THR A 86 4.15 17.65 -5.72
CA THR A 86 5.05 18.80 -5.89
C THR A 86 6.50 18.51 -5.55
N GLY A 87 6.79 17.34 -5.00
CA GLY A 87 8.15 16.89 -4.71
C GLY A 87 8.20 15.89 -3.56
N VAL A 88 9.35 15.22 -3.42
CA VAL A 88 9.63 14.24 -2.35
C VAL A 88 10.14 14.96 -1.11
N VAL A 89 9.77 14.47 0.08
CA VAL A 89 10.32 14.90 1.37
C VAL A 89 11.41 13.92 1.81
N PRO A 90 12.71 14.22 1.65
CA PRO A 90 13.79 13.27 1.96
C PRO A 90 13.78 12.81 3.41
N GLN A 91 13.53 13.72 4.36
CA GLN A 91 13.57 13.43 5.79
C GLN A 91 12.48 12.47 6.26
N GLU A 92 11.34 12.46 5.58
CA GLU A 92 10.23 11.53 5.84
C GLU A 92 10.31 10.25 5.00
N SER A 93 11.27 10.17 4.08
CA SER A 93 11.50 9.00 3.25
C SER A 93 12.37 7.98 3.97
N SER A 94 12.07 6.70 3.76
CA SER A 94 12.73 5.57 4.44
C SER A 94 12.67 4.31 3.57
N ILE A 95 13.12 3.18 4.11
CA ILE A 95 13.05 1.88 3.47
C ILE A 95 12.35 0.87 4.37
N PHE A 96 11.78 -0.19 3.77
CA PHE A 96 11.37 -1.37 4.52
C PHE A 96 12.54 -2.34 4.69
N LYS A 97 12.61 -2.98 5.85
CA LYS A 97 13.63 -4.00 6.19
C LYS A 97 13.21 -5.34 5.57
N SER A 98 13.39 -5.48 4.27
CA SER A 98 13.15 -6.74 3.55
C SER A 98 14.27 -6.99 2.54
N ALA A 99 14.32 -8.20 1.97
CA ALA A 99 15.32 -8.58 0.97
C ALA A 99 15.33 -7.65 -0.25
N LEU A 100 14.17 -7.19 -0.67
CA LEU A 100 14.01 -6.29 -1.82
C LEU A 100 14.28 -4.83 -1.49
N THR A 101 14.30 -4.45 -0.19
CA THR A 101 14.55 -3.07 0.28
C THR A 101 13.59 -2.03 -0.36
N PRO A 102 12.25 -2.17 -0.30
CA PRO A 102 11.33 -1.21 -0.89
C PRO A 102 11.52 0.19 -0.31
N LEU A 103 11.38 1.21 -1.14
CA LEU A 103 11.44 2.61 -0.71
C LEU A 103 10.06 3.05 -0.23
N ARG A 104 9.99 3.66 0.95
CA ARG A 104 8.82 4.42 1.40
C ARG A 104 9.11 5.90 1.20
N LEU A 105 8.40 6.50 0.26
CA LEU A 105 8.57 7.88 -0.15
C LEU A 105 7.38 8.72 0.30
N THR A 106 7.65 9.88 0.87
CA THR A 106 6.64 10.88 1.20
C THR A 106 6.72 12.01 0.19
N PHE A 107 5.63 12.28 -0.51
CA PHE A 107 5.50 13.37 -1.47
C PHE A 107 4.64 14.49 -0.87
N LYS A 108 5.07 15.72 -1.11
CA LYS A 108 4.24 16.92 -0.92
C LYS A 108 3.14 16.96 -1.99
N THR A 109 1.99 17.52 -1.66
CA THR A 109 0.88 17.68 -2.61
C THR A 109 0.48 19.15 -2.73
N THR A 110 -0.17 19.52 -3.83
CA THR A 110 -0.67 20.88 -4.03
C THR A 110 -1.74 21.31 -3.01
N SER A 111 -2.40 20.35 -2.36
CA SER A 111 -3.37 20.60 -1.28
C SER A 111 -2.73 20.86 0.08
N GLY A 112 -1.41 20.88 0.18
CA GLY A 112 -0.67 21.04 1.44
C GLY A 112 -0.56 19.77 2.28
N GLY A 113 -1.13 18.64 1.82
CA GLY A 113 -1.02 17.32 2.46
C GLY A 113 0.20 16.53 1.99
N ALA A 114 0.29 15.28 2.46
CA ALA A 114 1.31 14.33 2.07
C ALA A 114 0.69 13.08 1.40
N SER A 115 1.33 12.60 0.34
CA SER A 115 1.04 11.31 -0.29
C SER A 115 2.20 10.36 -0.05
N LYS A 116 1.94 9.20 0.53
CA LYS A 116 2.98 8.21 0.84
C LYS A 116 2.87 7.02 -0.10
N ILE A 117 3.98 6.68 -0.73
CA ILE A 117 4.07 5.64 -1.76
C ILE A 117 5.20 4.67 -1.37
N ILE A 118 4.95 3.38 -1.58
CA ILE A 118 5.98 2.35 -1.52
C ILE A 118 6.39 2.05 -2.97
N TYR A 119 7.67 2.26 -3.30
CA TYR A 119 8.22 1.84 -4.58
C TYR A 119 8.98 0.53 -4.41
N LYS A 120 8.65 -0.46 -5.24
CA LYS A 120 9.24 -1.80 -5.22
C LYS A 120 9.94 -2.11 -6.54
N LYS A 121 11.07 -2.82 -6.47
CA LYS A 121 11.81 -3.38 -7.60
C LYS A 121 12.30 -4.79 -7.29
N GLY A 122 12.10 -5.70 -8.23
CA GLY A 122 12.36 -7.13 -8.07
C GLY A 122 11.13 -7.91 -7.58
N ASP A 123 9.93 -7.32 -7.70
CA ASP A 123 8.65 -7.88 -7.30
C ASP A 123 7.61 -7.66 -8.41
N ASP A 124 6.92 -8.72 -8.82
CA ASP A 124 5.85 -8.62 -9.82
C ASP A 124 4.53 -8.25 -9.16
N LEU A 125 4.17 -6.97 -9.25
CA LEU A 125 2.95 -6.43 -8.62
C LEU A 125 1.67 -6.62 -9.45
N ARG A 126 1.71 -7.26 -10.62
CA ARG A 126 0.50 -7.42 -11.46
C ARG A 126 -0.55 -8.28 -10.80
N GLN A 127 -0.11 -9.30 -10.03
CA GLN A 127 -1.02 -10.15 -9.27
C GLN A 127 -1.65 -9.41 -8.09
N ASP A 128 -0.84 -8.66 -7.32
CA ASP A 128 -1.33 -7.78 -6.25
C ASP A 128 -2.33 -6.75 -6.79
N GLN A 129 -2.01 -6.12 -7.92
CA GLN A 129 -2.89 -5.16 -8.58
C GLN A 129 -4.25 -5.78 -8.93
N LEU A 130 -4.27 -6.98 -9.50
CA LEU A 130 -5.50 -7.70 -9.83
C LEU A 130 -6.30 -8.03 -8.56
N VAL A 131 -5.66 -8.56 -7.52
CA VAL A 131 -6.34 -8.92 -6.27
C VAL A 131 -6.98 -7.70 -5.62
N ILE A 132 -6.25 -6.59 -5.54
CA ILE A 132 -6.80 -5.35 -4.95
C ILE A 132 -7.93 -4.76 -5.80
N GLN A 133 -7.89 -4.88 -7.12
CA GLN A 133 -9.03 -4.52 -7.97
C GLN A 133 -10.26 -5.38 -7.67
N MET A 134 -10.07 -6.69 -7.44
CA MET A 134 -11.18 -7.58 -7.03
C MET A 134 -11.72 -7.22 -5.64
N VAL A 135 -10.85 -6.93 -4.66
CA VAL A 135 -11.27 -6.43 -3.34
C VAL A 135 -12.08 -5.13 -3.47
N SER A 136 -11.62 -4.19 -4.31
CA SER A 136 -12.33 -2.94 -4.56
C SER A 136 -13.71 -3.16 -5.21
N LEU A 137 -13.83 -4.12 -6.12
CA LEU A 137 -15.11 -4.50 -6.72
C LEU A 137 -16.05 -5.11 -5.67
N MET A 138 -15.56 -6.04 -4.85
CA MET A 138 -16.33 -6.67 -3.79
C MET A 138 -16.80 -5.65 -2.75
N ASP A 139 -15.94 -4.71 -2.34
CA ASP A 139 -16.29 -3.61 -1.44
C ASP A 139 -17.44 -2.76 -1.99
N ARG A 140 -17.37 -2.41 -3.27
CA ARG A 140 -18.45 -1.65 -3.93
C ARG A 140 -19.77 -2.43 -4.00
N LEU A 141 -19.72 -3.73 -4.34
CA LEU A 141 -20.92 -4.58 -4.39
C LEU A 141 -21.56 -4.73 -3.01
N LEU A 142 -20.76 -4.95 -1.96
CA LEU A 142 -21.23 -5.03 -0.59
C LEU A 142 -21.92 -3.71 -0.16
N LYS A 143 -21.30 -2.58 -0.47
CA LYS A 143 -21.88 -1.25 -0.14
C LYS A 143 -23.17 -0.96 -0.90
N LEU A 144 -23.37 -1.49 -2.11
CA LEU A 144 -24.65 -1.40 -2.82
C LEU A 144 -25.77 -2.15 -2.09
N GLU A 145 -25.42 -3.22 -1.36
CA GLU A 145 -26.34 -3.99 -0.51
C GLU A 145 -26.39 -3.45 0.94
N ASN A 146 -25.97 -2.21 1.17
CA ASN A 146 -25.90 -1.55 2.49
C ASN A 146 -25.01 -2.30 3.51
N MET A 147 -24.03 -3.06 3.04
CA MET A 147 -23.07 -3.79 3.86
C MET A 147 -21.68 -3.15 3.75
N ASP A 148 -21.33 -2.28 4.69
CA ASP A 148 -19.96 -1.74 4.80
C ASP A 148 -19.13 -2.59 5.78
N LEU A 149 -18.18 -3.34 5.25
CA LEU A 149 -17.26 -4.18 6.02
C LEU A 149 -15.92 -3.49 6.28
N HIS A 150 -15.82 -2.19 6.10
CA HIS A 150 -14.61 -1.38 6.33
C HIS A 150 -13.36 -1.97 5.63
N LEU A 151 -13.51 -2.46 4.39
CA LEU A 151 -12.39 -2.96 3.60
C LEU A 151 -11.44 -1.82 3.23
N THR A 152 -10.17 -2.14 3.06
CA THR A 152 -9.12 -1.18 2.67
C THR A 152 -8.52 -1.55 1.32
N PRO A 153 -9.21 -1.29 0.19
CA PRO A 153 -8.65 -1.50 -1.14
C PRO A 153 -7.64 -0.38 -1.47
N TYR A 154 -6.40 -0.56 -1.00
CA TYR A 154 -5.31 0.36 -1.30
C TYR A 154 -4.90 0.26 -2.78
N ARG A 155 -4.20 1.27 -3.29
CA ARG A 155 -3.83 1.32 -4.70
C ARG A 155 -2.53 0.57 -4.96
N VAL A 156 -2.51 -0.19 -6.07
CA VAL A 156 -1.32 -0.87 -6.60
C VAL A 156 -1.22 -0.56 -8.08
N LEU A 157 -0.02 -0.23 -8.55
CA LEU A 157 0.28 0.00 -9.95
C LEU A 157 1.57 -0.72 -10.32
N ALA A 158 1.48 -1.76 -11.12
CA ALA A 158 2.65 -2.37 -11.77
C ALA A 158 3.12 -1.44 -12.90
N THR A 159 4.36 -0.93 -12.80
CA THR A 159 4.97 -0.06 -13.81
C THR A 159 5.90 -0.82 -14.74
N GLY A 160 6.19 -2.08 -14.42
CA GLY A 160 7.01 -3.00 -15.22
C GLY A 160 6.80 -4.45 -14.76
N GLN A 161 7.57 -5.38 -15.33
CA GLN A 161 7.48 -6.80 -14.97
C GLN A 161 7.85 -7.06 -13.52
N ASP A 162 8.85 -6.34 -13.01
CA ASP A 162 9.43 -6.55 -11.68
C ASP A 162 9.48 -5.25 -10.87
N GLU A 163 8.63 -4.30 -11.19
CA GLU A 163 8.59 -3.01 -10.48
C GLU A 163 7.22 -2.39 -10.46
N GLY A 164 6.99 -1.55 -9.46
CA GLY A 164 5.77 -0.80 -9.34
C GLY A 164 5.65 -0.03 -8.03
N MET A 165 4.47 0.51 -7.84
CA MET A 165 4.11 1.37 -6.72
C MET A 165 2.93 0.80 -5.97
N VAL A 166 2.97 0.97 -4.65
CA VAL A 166 1.89 0.60 -3.73
C VAL A 166 1.58 1.79 -2.83
N GLU A 167 0.32 2.08 -2.62
CA GLU A 167 -0.11 3.08 -1.65
C GLU A 167 0.31 2.67 -0.24
N PHE A 168 0.93 3.58 0.50
CA PHE A 168 1.25 3.33 1.89
C PHE A 168 0.06 3.71 2.78
N ILE A 169 -0.51 2.70 3.43
CA ILE A 169 -1.56 2.88 4.44
C ILE A 169 -0.90 2.83 5.83
N PRO A 170 -1.03 3.89 6.66
CA PRO A 170 -0.54 3.86 8.04
C PRO A 170 -1.13 2.69 8.81
N SER A 171 -0.28 1.78 9.25
CA SER A 171 -0.68 0.52 9.89
C SER A 171 0.53 -0.19 10.48
N SER A 172 0.28 -1.20 11.32
CA SER A 172 1.30 -2.10 11.86
C SER A 172 0.94 -3.54 11.55
N SER A 173 1.92 -4.41 11.30
CA SER A 173 1.63 -5.85 11.14
C SER A 173 1.20 -6.45 12.47
N LEU A 174 0.38 -7.50 12.44
CA LEU A 174 0.00 -8.20 13.65
C LEU A 174 1.21 -8.76 14.40
N ALA A 175 2.25 -9.20 13.67
CA ALA A 175 3.51 -9.63 14.28
C ALA A 175 4.15 -8.50 15.10
N GLN A 176 4.23 -7.29 14.55
CA GLN A 176 4.76 -6.12 15.23
C GLN A 176 3.91 -5.72 16.43
N ILE A 177 2.57 -5.72 16.27
CA ILE A 177 1.62 -5.39 17.35
C ILE A 177 1.78 -6.34 18.53
N LEU A 178 1.88 -7.63 18.28
CA LEU A 178 2.03 -8.63 19.34
C LEU A 178 3.40 -8.51 20.05
N SER A 179 4.45 -8.15 19.30
CA SER A 179 5.77 -7.89 19.88
C SER A 179 5.78 -6.66 20.79
N ASP A 180 5.15 -5.55 20.34
CA ASP A 180 5.24 -4.25 21.01
C ASP A 180 4.17 -4.06 22.08
N HIS A 181 2.97 -4.62 21.87
CA HIS A 181 1.78 -4.41 22.71
C HIS A 181 1.24 -5.69 23.36
N ARG A 182 1.82 -6.86 23.08
CA ARG A 182 1.43 -8.19 23.57
C ARG A 182 0.07 -8.69 23.08
N SER A 183 -0.87 -7.81 22.76
CA SER A 183 -2.19 -8.19 22.23
C SER A 183 -2.74 -7.13 21.28
N ILE A 184 -3.67 -7.54 20.40
CA ILE A 184 -4.42 -6.63 19.54
C ILE A 184 -5.29 -5.69 20.40
N THR A 185 -5.92 -6.21 21.45
CA THR A 185 -6.74 -5.44 22.38
C THR A 185 -5.94 -4.29 23.00
N SER A 186 -4.74 -4.57 23.52
CA SER A 186 -3.89 -3.52 24.13
C SER A 186 -3.43 -2.47 23.11
N TYR A 187 -3.22 -2.87 21.85
CA TYR A 187 -2.94 -1.93 20.76
C TYR A 187 -4.12 -1.00 20.51
N LEU A 188 -5.34 -1.54 20.37
CA LEU A 188 -6.54 -0.75 20.11
C LEU A 188 -6.91 0.15 21.30
N GLN A 189 -6.74 -0.32 22.53
CA GLN A 189 -6.93 0.49 23.74
C GLN A 189 -6.03 1.73 23.78
N LYS A 190 -4.83 1.65 23.24
CA LYS A 190 -3.90 2.79 23.18
C LYS A 190 -4.44 3.94 22.33
N PHE A 191 -5.16 3.63 21.24
CA PHE A 191 -5.66 4.63 20.29
C PHE A 191 -7.13 5.00 20.51
N HIS A 192 -7.93 4.06 21.00
CA HIS A 192 -9.38 4.21 21.19
C HIS A 192 -9.80 3.70 22.57
N PRO A 193 -9.25 4.26 23.68
CA PRO A 193 -9.63 3.86 25.02
C PRO A 193 -11.07 4.28 25.34
N ASP A 194 -11.82 3.38 25.98
CA ASP A 194 -13.17 3.63 26.51
C ASP A 194 -13.40 2.72 27.71
N GLU A 195 -13.43 3.29 28.92
CA GLU A 195 -13.57 2.52 30.18
C GLU A 195 -14.91 1.79 30.25
N ASP A 196 -15.96 2.36 29.66
CA ASP A 196 -17.31 1.78 29.64
C ASP A 196 -17.53 0.89 28.40
N GLY A 197 -16.57 0.92 27.45
CA GLY A 197 -16.63 0.18 26.20
C GLY A 197 -16.25 -1.30 26.35
N PRO A 198 -16.63 -2.14 25.36
CA PRO A 198 -16.27 -3.56 25.36
C PRO A 198 -14.75 -3.72 25.30
N PHE A 199 -14.18 -4.47 26.24
CA PHE A 199 -12.72 -4.70 26.38
C PHE A 199 -11.90 -3.41 26.60
N GLY A 200 -12.50 -2.32 27.11
CA GLY A 200 -11.84 -1.03 27.27
C GLY A 200 -11.53 -0.31 25.95
N ILE A 201 -12.30 -0.59 24.91
CA ILE A 201 -12.16 -0.04 23.56
C ILE A 201 -13.50 0.56 23.14
N THR A 202 -13.49 1.66 22.36
CA THR A 202 -14.73 2.21 21.81
C THR A 202 -15.46 1.16 20.95
N ALA A 203 -16.79 1.10 21.09
CA ALA A 203 -17.63 0.15 20.35
C ALA A 203 -17.41 0.26 18.84
N GLN A 204 -17.22 1.47 18.31
CA GLN A 204 -16.97 1.73 16.90
C GLN A 204 -15.64 1.10 16.40
N CYS A 205 -14.56 1.25 17.18
CA CYS A 205 -13.26 0.65 16.82
C CYS A 205 -13.34 -0.88 16.80
N LEU A 206 -14.00 -1.47 17.81
CA LEU A 206 -14.20 -2.93 17.87
C LEU A 206 -15.09 -3.42 16.72
N GLU A 207 -16.16 -2.70 16.38
CA GLU A 207 -17.03 -3.02 15.25
C GLU A 207 -16.26 -2.97 13.93
N THR A 208 -15.43 -1.94 13.72
CA THR A 208 -14.56 -1.82 12.55
C THR A 208 -13.61 -3.02 12.43
N PHE A 209 -13.00 -3.41 13.56
CA PHE A 209 -12.13 -4.58 13.60
C PHE A 209 -12.86 -5.87 13.21
N ILE A 210 -14.02 -6.14 13.84
CA ILE A 210 -14.82 -7.34 13.57
C ILE A 210 -15.28 -7.37 12.10
N LYS A 211 -15.81 -6.27 11.58
CA LYS A 211 -16.31 -6.18 10.20
C LYS A 211 -15.19 -6.39 9.18
N SER A 212 -14.04 -5.74 9.37
CA SER A 212 -12.92 -5.90 8.45
C SER A 212 -12.32 -7.31 8.51
N CYS A 213 -12.21 -7.91 9.70
CA CYS A 213 -11.82 -9.33 9.85
C CYS A 213 -12.77 -10.27 9.09
N ALA A 214 -14.07 -10.08 9.26
CA ALA A 214 -15.09 -10.90 8.58
C ALA A 214 -14.98 -10.77 7.05
N GLY A 215 -14.90 -9.54 6.55
CA GLY A 215 -14.78 -9.27 5.12
C GLY A 215 -13.55 -9.91 4.51
N TYR A 216 -12.37 -9.67 5.09
CA TYR A 216 -11.13 -10.27 4.57
C TYR A 216 -11.08 -11.79 4.74
N SER A 217 -11.66 -12.38 5.79
CA SER A 217 -11.75 -13.83 5.93
C SER A 217 -12.52 -14.48 4.78
N VAL A 218 -13.67 -13.92 4.41
CA VAL A 218 -14.48 -14.42 3.29
C VAL A 218 -13.81 -14.16 1.94
N ILE A 219 -13.32 -12.96 1.70
CA ILE A 219 -12.68 -12.58 0.44
C ILE A 219 -11.44 -13.43 0.16
N THR A 220 -10.58 -13.61 1.17
CA THR A 220 -9.38 -14.43 1.00
C THR A 220 -9.69 -15.92 0.84
N TYR A 221 -10.77 -16.40 1.46
CA TYR A 221 -11.27 -17.76 1.23
C TYR A 221 -11.76 -17.95 -0.21
N ILE A 222 -12.60 -17.04 -0.72
CA ILE A 222 -13.14 -17.11 -2.10
C ILE A 222 -12.01 -17.07 -3.13
N MET A 223 -11.02 -16.20 -2.94
CA MET A 223 -9.89 -16.05 -3.84
C MET A 223 -8.77 -17.09 -3.60
N GLY A 224 -8.90 -17.96 -2.60
CA GLY A 224 -7.89 -18.96 -2.26
C GLY A 224 -6.53 -18.33 -1.97
N VAL A 225 -6.49 -17.24 -1.18
CA VAL A 225 -5.26 -16.51 -0.85
C VAL A 225 -4.47 -17.29 0.19
N GLY A 226 -3.25 -17.69 -0.16
CA GLY A 226 -2.31 -18.42 0.69
C GLY A 226 -1.29 -17.51 1.40
N ASP A 227 -0.33 -18.15 2.07
CA ASP A 227 0.79 -17.53 2.80
C ASP A 227 0.39 -16.45 3.80
N ARG A 228 -0.72 -16.65 4.51
CA ARG A 228 -1.21 -15.69 5.51
C ARG A 228 -0.49 -15.86 6.84
N HIS A 229 0.64 -15.21 7.02
CA HIS A 229 1.34 -15.06 8.30
C HIS A 229 1.06 -13.67 8.91
N LEU A 230 1.48 -13.46 10.15
CA LEU A 230 1.12 -12.24 10.90
C LEU A 230 1.77 -10.96 10.36
N ASP A 231 2.80 -11.05 9.51
CA ASP A 231 3.39 -9.90 8.84
C ASP A 231 2.59 -9.47 7.59
N ASN A 232 1.76 -10.38 7.01
CA ASN A 232 0.88 -10.08 5.88
C ASN A 232 -0.52 -9.62 6.31
N LEU A 233 -0.76 -9.51 7.62
CA LEU A 233 -1.98 -8.98 8.22
C LEU A 233 -1.66 -7.66 8.88
N LEU A 234 -2.22 -6.58 8.36
CA LEU A 234 -1.98 -5.23 8.84
C LEU A 234 -3.22 -4.70 9.57
N LEU A 235 -2.99 -3.97 10.65
CA LEU A 235 -4.02 -3.33 11.45
C LEU A 235 -3.74 -1.83 11.56
N ARG A 236 -4.74 -1.04 11.25
CA ARG A 236 -4.73 0.41 11.45
C ARG A 236 -5.08 0.74 12.90
N ASP A 237 -4.77 1.95 13.30
CA ASP A 237 -5.12 2.48 14.62
C ASP A 237 -6.65 2.57 14.86
N ASP A 238 -7.45 2.78 13.81
CA ASP A 238 -8.93 2.82 13.86
C ASP A 238 -9.60 1.44 13.97
N GLY A 239 -8.82 0.36 14.06
CA GLY A 239 -9.33 -1.01 14.14
C GLY A 239 -9.51 -1.71 12.79
N CYS A 240 -9.27 -1.03 11.67
CA CYS A 240 -9.42 -1.64 10.35
C CYS A 240 -8.27 -2.62 10.06
N LEU A 241 -8.59 -3.91 9.92
CA LEU A 241 -7.65 -4.95 9.48
C LEU A 241 -7.69 -5.07 7.95
N PHE A 242 -6.52 -5.26 7.34
CA PHE A 242 -6.42 -5.56 5.92
C PHE A 242 -5.23 -6.46 5.61
N HIS A 243 -5.23 -7.03 4.40
CA HIS A 243 -4.21 -7.97 3.96
C HIS A 243 -3.30 -7.33 2.92
N VAL A 244 -2.03 -7.74 2.92
CA VAL A 244 -1.01 -7.35 1.93
C VAL A 244 -0.29 -8.58 1.42
N ASP A 245 0.45 -8.44 0.32
CA ASP A 245 1.26 -9.50 -0.28
C ASP A 245 0.42 -10.70 -0.76
N PHE A 246 0.03 -10.63 -2.01
CA PHE A 246 -0.82 -11.64 -2.65
C PHE A 246 -0.04 -12.52 -3.64
N ALA A 247 1.21 -12.88 -3.32
CA ALA A 247 2.03 -13.76 -4.15
C ALA A 247 1.40 -15.16 -4.34
N PHE A 248 0.56 -15.59 -3.42
CA PHE A 248 -0.09 -16.90 -3.45
C PHE A 248 -1.62 -16.73 -3.46
N ILE A 249 -2.26 -17.11 -4.58
CA ILE A 249 -3.71 -17.06 -4.78
C ILE A 249 -4.21 -18.32 -5.47
N LEU A 250 -5.54 -18.48 -5.56
CA LEU A 250 -6.22 -19.60 -6.24
C LEU A 250 -5.80 -20.96 -5.68
N GLY A 251 -5.70 -21.06 -4.35
CA GLY A 251 -5.37 -22.29 -3.64
C GLY A 251 -3.88 -22.63 -3.62
N ARG A 252 -3.01 -21.74 -4.10
CA ARG A 252 -1.56 -21.90 -3.94
C ARG A 252 -1.14 -21.41 -2.54
N ASP A 253 -0.28 -22.20 -1.88
CA ASP A 253 0.30 -21.85 -0.58
C ASP A 253 1.68 -22.50 -0.46
N PRO A 254 2.68 -21.84 0.15
CA PRO A 254 3.98 -22.47 0.41
C PRO A 254 3.92 -23.61 1.45
N LYS A 255 2.86 -23.66 2.26
CA LYS A 255 2.62 -24.73 3.24
C LYS A 255 1.89 -25.90 2.61
N PRO A 256 2.27 -27.16 2.91
CA PRO A 256 1.64 -28.33 2.32
C PRO A 256 0.17 -28.54 2.76
N PHE A 257 -0.22 -28.01 3.93
CA PHE A 257 -1.58 -28.09 4.48
C PHE A 257 -1.98 -26.74 5.07
N PRO A 258 -2.29 -25.73 4.21
CA PRO A 258 -2.69 -24.42 4.68
C PRO A 258 -4.13 -24.45 5.20
N PRO A 259 -4.47 -23.61 6.19
CA PRO A 259 -5.87 -23.42 6.56
C PRO A 259 -6.61 -22.71 5.41
N PRO A 260 -7.91 -23.01 5.19
CA PRO A 260 -8.68 -22.45 4.08
C PRO A 260 -8.87 -20.92 4.20
N MET A 261 -8.82 -20.38 5.42
CA MET A 261 -8.83 -18.95 5.70
C MET A 261 -7.94 -18.65 6.90
N LYS A 262 -7.53 -17.39 7.03
CA LYS A 262 -6.74 -16.92 8.19
C LYS A 262 -7.64 -16.24 9.22
N LEU A 263 -7.89 -16.96 10.30
CA LEU A 263 -8.46 -16.42 11.53
C LEU A 263 -7.59 -16.95 12.69
N CYS A 264 -6.58 -16.18 13.09
CA CYS A 264 -5.68 -16.61 14.14
C CYS A 264 -6.28 -16.40 15.55
N LYS A 265 -5.71 -17.11 16.53
CA LYS A 265 -6.16 -17.07 17.93
C LYS A 265 -6.23 -15.64 18.47
N GLU A 266 -5.24 -14.82 18.14
CA GLU A 266 -5.12 -13.44 18.60
C GLU A 266 -6.27 -12.57 18.06
N MET A 267 -6.71 -12.80 16.80
CA MET A 267 -7.87 -12.13 16.23
C MET A 267 -9.15 -12.55 16.95
N VAL A 268 -9.33 -13.87 17.17
CA VAL A 268 -10.52 -14.41 17.89
C VAL A 268 -10.60 -13.85 19.31
N VAL A 269 -9.49 -13.81 20.04
CA VAL A 269 -9.42 -13.24 21.39
C VAL A 269 -9.81 -11.76 21.38
N ALA A 270 -9.31 -10.98 20.41
CA ALA A 270 -9.62 -9.56 20.30
C ALA A 270 -11.09 -9.27 19.92
N MET A 271 -11.78 -10.24 19.28
CA MET A 271 -13.22 -10.17 18.99
C MET A 271 -14.10 -10.62 20.16
N GLY A 272 -13.55 -11.11 21.26
CA GLY A 272 -14.30 -11.56 22.45
C GLY A 272 -14.28 -13.07 22.68
N GLY A 273 -13.45 -13.81 21.97
CA GLY A 273 -13.30 -15.26 22.11
C GLY A 273 -14.35 -16.07 21.35
N THR A 274 -14.42 -17.38 21.63
CA THR A 274 -15.30 -18.34 20.94
C THR A 274 -16.73 -18.41 21.52
N GLU A 275 -17.03 -17.64 22.56
CA GLU A 275 -18.33 -17.64 23.26
C GLU A 275 -19.27 -16.53 22.77
N ARG A 276 -18.94 -15.88 21.66
CA ARG A 276 -19.78 -14.86 20.99
C ARG A 276 -20.40 -15.35 19.70
#